data_2003baf3c2e05a16d63e30c66eaea75d
#
_entry.id   2003baf3c2e05a16d63e30c66eaea75d
#
_cell.length_a   1.000
_cell.length_b   1.000
_cell.length_c   1.000
_cell.angle_alpha   90.00
_cell.angle_beta   90.00
_cell.angle_gamma   90.00
#
_symmetry.space_group_name_H-M   'P 1'
#
loop_
_entity.id
_entity.type
_entity.pdbx_description
1 polymer ?
#
loop_
_entity_poly.entity_id
_entity_poly.type
_entity_poly.pdbx_seq_one_letter_code
_entity_poly.pdbx_strand_id
1 'polypeptide(L)'
;MKKLALLLALTAVAAASFCQDDTTSVSYVAYWSIGDSYDFRIHKTSQQWSNDSLTKNDISEYTANFEVVDSTDTSYTVVWTFSNELINTWDIPDELLEELSKYSLAEVVYTTSELGEFTGIQNWQELGEMMRSMFTDVFRVISEGSEEKYEKLRQAGQPIIDMYSSKEGVEQLAFPELMLFHFPFGAMIPVADTIQYEDLFPNLLGGEPIRADAKLWFGEVNFDEERSVLVQESRLNRDDTMTFLKDIMKKMGVTDEDLDKALSEAVYSIDTFNRYDFYYYPGVPVKIDFSRHIRIDVGGEKSRREDTITIELL
;
A
#
# COMPACT_ATOMS: atom_id res chain seq x y z
N MET A 1 -40.42 -50.18 -3.39
CA MET A 1 -39.78 -49.69 -4.63
C MET A 1 -40.14 -48.25 -5.01
N LYS A 2 -41.41 -47.79 -4.88
CA LYS A 2 -41.77 -46.39 -5.22
C LYS A 2 -41.18 -45.31 -4.28
N LYS A 3 -40.89 -45.63 -3.02
CA LYS A 3 -40.29 -44.69 -2.06
C LYS A 3 -38.78 -44.49 -2.28
N LEU A 4 -38.08 -45.50 -2.82
CA LEU A 4 -36.63 -45.40 -3.10
C LEU A 4 -36.36 -44.58 -4.37
N ALA A 5 -37.25 -44.64 -5.36
CA ALA A 5 -37.17 -43.81 -6.57
C ALA A 5 -37.40 -42.31 -6.29
N LEU A 6 -38.27 -41.97 -5.29
CA LEU A 6 -38.51 -40.60 -4.91
C LEU A 6 -37.32 -39.97 -4.15
N LEU A 7 -36.59 -40.76 -3.35
CA LEU A 7 -35.40 -40.31 -2.62
C LEU A 7 -34.22 -40.04 -3.59
N LEU A 8 -34.06 -40.88 -4.62
CA LEU A 8 -33.04 -40.70 -5.66
C LEU A 8 -33.32 -39.49 -6.56
N ALA A 9 -34.60 -39.17 -6.80
CA ALA A 9 -34.99 -38.01 -7.58
C ALA A 9 -34.76 -36.71 -6.79
N LEU A 10 -34.94 -36.69 -5.46
CA LEU A 10 -34.65 -35.51 -4.62
C LEU A 10 -33.15 -35.24 -4.48
N THR A 11 -32.31 -36.28 -4.43
CA THR A 11 -30.85 -36.10 -4.36
C THR A 11 -30.27 -35.64 -5.70
N ALA A 12 -30.86 -36.02 -6.84
CA ALA A 12 -30.43 -35.55 -8.16
C ALA A 12 -30.76 -34.06 -8.40
N VAL A 13 -31.86 -33.56 -7.82
CA VAL A 13 -32.22 -32.13 -7.91
C VAL A 13 -31.33 -31.28 -7.01
N ALA A 14 -30.90 -31.79 -5.85
CA ALA A 14 -29.95 -31.05 -4.96
C ALA A 14 -28.54 -30.96 -5.56
N ALA A 15 -28.11 -31.94 -6.36
CA ALA A 15 -26.79 -31.95 -7.02
C ALA A 15 -26.73 -31.02 -8.26
N ALA A 16 -27.88 -30.71 -8.87
CA ALA A 16 -27.94 -29.81 -10.03
C ALA A 16 -27.96 -28.31 -9.66
N SER A 17 -28.09 -27.99 -8.37
CA SER A 17 -28.17 -26.59 -7.90
C SER A 17 -26.79 -26.00 -7.51
N PHE A 18 -25.70 -26.75 -7.64
CA PHE A 18 -24.35 -26.31 -7.24
C PHE A 18 -23.42 -25.95 -8.40
N CYS A 19 -23.92 -25.87 -9.61
CA CYS A 19 -23.12 -25.46 -10.76
C CYS A 19 -23.91 -24.43 -11.60
N GLN A 20 -24.26 -23.31 -10.99
CA GLN A 20 -24.58 -22.12 -11.72
C GLN A 20 -23.34 -21.26 -11.56
N ASP A 21 -22.53 -21.12 -12.63
CA ASP A 21 -21.47 -20.14 -12.70
C ASP A 21 -22.10 -18.78 -12.40
N ASP A 22 -21.84 -18.25 -11.20
CA ASP A 22 -22.35 -16.94 -10.80
C ASP A 22 -21.52 -15.87 -11.51
N THR A 23 -21.93 -15.53 -12.73
CA THR A 23 -21.30 -14.46 -13.52
C THR A 23 -21.71 -13.07 -13.07
N THR A 24 -22.37 -12.92 -11.91
CA THR A 24 -22.84 -11.66 -11.38
C THR A 24 -21.83 -11.01 -10.42
N SER A 25 -20.89 -11.78 -9.90
CA SER A 25 -19.86 -11.31 -8.96
C SER A 25 -18.51 -12.01 -9.22
N VAL A 26 -17.43 -11.34 -8.80
CA VAL A 26 -16.08 -11.91 -8.74
C VAL A 26 -15.66 -12.01 -7.28
N SER A 27 -15.18 -13.20 -6.89
CA SER A 27 -14.63 -13.46 -5.56
C SER A 27 -13.11 -13.50 -5.65
N TYR A 28 -12.43 -12.66 -4.88
CA TYR A 28 -10.99 -12.66 -4.76
C TYR A 28 -10.59 -13.51 -3.55
N VAL A 29 -10.14 -14.73 -3.83
CA VAL A 29 -9.73 -15.71 -2.82
C VAL A 29 -8.35 -16.25 -3.17
N ALA A 30 -7.51 -16.40 -2.18
CA ALA A 30 -6.22 -17.07 -2.33
C ALA A 30 -6.40 -18.58 -2.42
N TYR A 31 -6.03 -19.16 -3.56
CA TYR A 31 -5.98 -20.60 -3.79
C TYR A 31 -4.52 -21.07 -3.85
N TRP A 32 -3.72 -20.56 -2.92
CA TRP A 32 -2.28 -20.83 -2.92
C TRP A 32 -1.94 -22.15 -2.24
N SER A 33 -0.78 -22.70 -2.64
CA SER A 33 -0.17 -23.87 -2.05
C SER A 33 1.22 -23.54 -1.52
N ILE A 34 1.70 -24.27 -0.51
CA ILE A 34 3.08 -24.14 -0.04
C ILE A 34 4.04 -24.39 -1.21
N GLY A 35 4.97 -23.46 -1.42
CA GLY A 35 5.92 -23.49 -2.52
C GLY A 35 5.47 -22.72 -3.77
N ASP A 36 4.25 -22.18 -3.81
CA ASP A 36 3.86 -21.25 -4.86
C ASP A 36 4.74 -20.01 -4.77
N SER A 37 5.33 -19.62 -5.90
CA SER A 37 6.29 -18.53 -5.97
C SER A 37 6.12 -17.74 -7.26
N TYR A 38 6.12 -16.42 -7.15
CA TYR A 38 5.90 -15.50 -8.26
C TYR A 38 6.87 -14.32 -8.18
N ASP A 39 7.48 -13.98 -9.30
CA ASP A 39 8.36 -12.83 -9.43
C ASP A 39 7.61 -11.62 -9.99
N PHE A 40 7.82 -10.47 -9.38
CA PHE A 40 7.21 -9.21 -9.79
C PHE A 40 8.27 -8.16 -10.05
N ARG A 41 8.10 -7.38 -11.13
CA ARG A 41 8.79 -6.11 -11.34
C ARG A 41 8.01 -5.01 -10.63
N ILE A 42 8.70 -4.23 -9.80
CA ILE A 42 8.12 -3.08 -9.11
C ILE A 42 8.81 -1.83 -9.63
N HIS A 43 8.01 -0.92 -10.17
CA HIS A 43 8.45 0.38 -10.64
C HIS A 43 7.76 1.48 -9.83
N LYS A 44 8.55 2.38 -9.23
CA LYS A 44 8.04 3.50 -8.43
C LYS A 44 8.53 4.81 -9.00
N THR A 45 7.65 5.82 -9.07
CA THR A 45 8.05 7.19 -9.37
C THR A 45 7.52 8.15 -8.32
N SER A 46 8.28 9.22 -8.04
CA SER A 46 7.83 10.34 -7.22
C SER A 46 8.28 11.63 -7.89
N GLN A 47 7.33 12.40 -8.39
CA GLN A 47 7.55 13.63 -9.10
C GLN A 47 6.97 14.80 -8.32
N GLN A 48 7.70 15.92 -8.25
CA GLN A 48 7.24 17.13 -7.58
C GLN A 48 7.40 18.34 -8.50
N TRP A 49 6.43 19.22 -8.46
CA TRP A 49 6.44 20.48 -9.21
C TRP A 49 6.19 21.65 -8.27
N SER A 50 6.84 22.77 -8.55
CA SER A 50 6.56 24.06 -7.94
C SER A 50 6.27 25.07 -9.06
N ASN A 51 5.08 25.69 -9.04
CA ASN A 51 4.62 26.63 -10.06
C ASN A 51 4.85 26.10 -11.49
N ASP A 52 4.37 24.87 -11.77
CA ASP A 52 4.49 24.13 -13.03
C ASP A 52 5.91 23.71 -13.46
N SER A 53 6.94 24.03 -12.68
CA SER A 53 8.32 23.57 -12.91
C SER A 53 8.57 22.26 -12.16
N LEU A 54 9.06 21.22 -12.83
CA LEU A 54 9.48 19.97 -12.21
C LEU A 54 10.71 20.22 -11.34
N THR A 55 10.58 19.98 -10.05
CA THR A 55 11.64 20.24 -9.05
C THR A 55 12.30 18.97 -8.53
N LYS A 56 11.58 17.83 -8.63
CA LYS A 56 12.09 16.51 -8.21
C LYS A 56 11.49 15.41 -9.09
N ASN A 57 12.31 14.41 -9.42
CA ASN A 57 11.92 13.23 -10.19
C ASN A 57 12.72 12.03 -9.73
N ASP A 58 12.16 11.29 -8.79
CA ASP A 58 12.75 10.04 -8.29
C ASP A 58 12.13 8.87 -9.02
N ILE A 59 12.95 7.93 -9.47
CA ILE A 59 12.52 6.70 -10.14
C ILE A 59 13.27 5.55 -9.49
N SER A 60 12.55 4.48 -9.14
CA SER A 60 13.15 3.24 -8.68
C SER A 60 12.50 2.03 -9.33
N GLU A 61 13.31 1.03 -9.65
CA GLU A 61 12.85 -0.25 -10.19
C GLU A 61 13.61 -1.39 -9.51
N TYR A 62 12.90 -2.43 -9.12
CA TYR A 62 13.46 -3.62 -8.52
C TYR A 62 12.55 -4.83 -8.76
N THR A 63 13.11 -6.03 -8.55
CA THR A 63 12.34 -7.28 -8.57
C THR A 63 12.02 -7.70 -7.14
N ALA A 64 10.80 -8.20 -6.92
CA ALA A 64 10.41 -8.82 -5.67
C ALA A 64 9.86 -10.23 -5.95
N ASN A 65 10.14 -11.16 -5.06
CA ASN A 65 9.60 -12.51 -5.10
C ASN A 65 8.58 -12.70 -3.97
N PHE A 66 7.40 -13.20 -4.31
CA PHE A 66 6.37 -13.68 -3.41
C PHE A 66 6.49 -15.19 -3.30
N GLU A 67 6.62 -15.74 -2.09
CA GLU A 67 6.66 -17.19 -1.86
C GLU A 67 5.78 -17.57 -0.67
N VAL A 68 4.90 -18.55 -0.87
CA VAL A 68 4.10 -19.16 0.20
C VAL A 68 4.93 -20.23 0.89
N VAL A 69 5.36 -19.95 2.12
CA VAL A 69 6.28 -20.85 2.87
C VAL A 69 5.58 -21.75 3.87
N ASP A 70 4.38 -21.37 4.33
CA ASP A 70 3.58 -22.18 5.28
C ASP A 70 2.08 -21.89 5.10
N SER A 71 1.23 -22.81 5.52
CA SER A 71 -0.21 -22.66 5.54
C SER A 71 -0.86 -23.44 6.68
N THR A 72 -1.96 -22.90 7.17
CA THR A 72 -2.86 -23.55 8.13
C THR A 72 -4.28 -23.56 7.55
N ASP A 73 -5.25 -24.12 8.29
CA ASP A 73 -6.66 -24.08 7.87
C ASP A 73 -7.25 -22.66 7.79
N THR A 74 -6.56 -21.65 8.35
CA THR A 74 -7.07 -20.27 8.47
C THR A 74 -6.10 -19.20 8.01
N SER A 75 -4.91 -19.55 7.52
CA SER A 75 -3.89 -18.57 7.17
C SER A 75 -2.82 -19.11 6.23
N TYR A 76 -2.18 -18.20 5.49
CA TYR A 76 -0.90 -18.44 4.82
C TYR A 76 0.20 -17.62 5.49
N THR A 77 1.44 -18.16 5.46
CA THR A 77 2.65 -17.39 5.74
C THR A 77 3.39 -17.18 4.43
N VAL A 78 3.67 -15.92 4.14
CA VAL A 78 4.31 -15.49 2.90
C VAL A 78 5.62 -14.81 3.22
N VAL A 79 6.65 -15.10 2.42
CA VAL A 79 7.92 -14.39 2.40
C VAL A 79 7.96 -13.54 1.14
N TRP A 80 8.22 -12.24 1.32
CA TRP A 80 8.42 -11.29 0.26
C TRP A 80 9.87 -10.83 0.28
N THR A 81 10.64 -11.23 -0.74
CA THR A 81 12.05 -10.86 -0.87
C THR A 81 12.24 -9.79 -1.94
N PHE A 82 13.28 -8.99 -1.79
CA PHE A 82 13.61 -7.92 -2.72
C PHE A 82 14.99 -8.18 -3.36
N SER A 83 15.13 -7.85 -4.65
CA SER A 83 16.46 -7.79 -5.26
C SER A 83 17.27 -6.63 -4.65
N ASN A 84 18.58 -6.81 -4.52
CA ASN A 84 19.50 -5.84 -3.90
C ASN A 84 19.64 -4.51 -4.67
N GLU A 85 18.85 -4.29 -5.73
CA GLU A 85 18.93 -3.09 -6.59
C GLU A 85 18.15 -1.90 -6.03
N LEU A 86 17.38 -2.10 -4.94
CA LEU A 86 16.49 -1.10 -4.35
C LEU A 86 17.23 0.20 -3.95
N ILE A 87 18.48 0.09 -3.53
CA ILE A 87 19.29 1.23 -3.07
C ILE A 87 19.95 1.97 -4.24
N ASN A 88 20.25 1.28 -5.33
CA ASN A 88 20.97 1.84 -6.47
C ASN A 88 20.15 2.79 -7.35
N THR A 89 18.86 2.89 -7.11
CA THR A 89 17.92 3.68 -7.92
C THR A 89 17.59 5.06 -7.32
N TRP A 90 18.10 5.38 -6.13
CA TRP A 90 17.86 6.64 -5.46
C TRP A 90 18.93 7.67 -5.84
N ASP A 91 18.51 8.87 -6.21
CA ASP A 91 19.42 10.01 -6.41
C ASP A 91 19.86 10.58 -5.05
N ILE A 92 20.75 9.85 -4.38
CA ILE A 92 21.30 10.20 -3.07
C ILE A 92 22.82 10.38 -3.18
N PRO A 93 23.43 11.22 -2.32
CA PRO A 93 24.89 11.38 -2.27
C PRO A 93 25.61 10.04 -2.05
N ASP A 94 26.78 9.87 -2.67
CA ASP A 94 27.57 8.62 -2.60
C ASP A 94 27.87 8.19 -1.16
N GLU A 95 28.15 9.14 -0.27
CA GLU A 95 28.40 8.88 1.16
C GLU A 95 27.16 8.29 1.85
N LEU A 96 25.97 8.74 1.47
CA LEU A 96 24.71 8.22 1.99
C LEU A 96 24.37 6.87 1.38
N LEU A 97 24.68 6.67 0.10
CA LEU A 97 24.52 5.37 -0.57
C LEU A 97 25.38 4.28 0.09
N GLU A 98 26.64 4.59 0.41
CA GLU A 98 27.54 3.68 1.13
C GLU A 98 26.99 3.30 2.51
N GLU A 99 26.52 4.29 3.28
CA GLU A 99 25.91 4.04 4.59
C GLU A 99 24.60 3.24 4.51
N LEU A 100 23.78 3.48 3.50
CA LEU A 100 22.51 2.76 3.32
C LEU A 100 22.70 1.35 2.76
N SER A 101 23.80 1.08 2.03
CA SER A 101 24.05 -0.23 1.42
C SER A 101 24.19 -1.36 2.45
N LYS A 102 24.52 -1.05 3.71
CA LYS A 102 24.54 -2.03 4.81
C LYS A 102 23.16 -2.51 5.26
N TYR A 103 22.10 -1.75 4.92
CA TYR A 103 20.71 -2.10 5.18
C TYR A 103 20.12 -2.85 3.99
N SER A 104 20.70 -4.02 3.64
CA SER A 104 20.08 -4.89 2.65
C SER A 104 18.79 -5.46 3.26
N LEU A 105 17.65 -5.05 2.70
CA LEU A 105 16.36 -5.64 3.05
C LEU A 105 16.36 -7.07 2.51
N ALA A 106 16.48 -8.06 3.40
CA ALA A 106 16.52 -9.44 2.98
C ALA A 106 15.11 -9.94 2.67
N GLU A 107 14.18 -9.76 3.60
CA GLU A 107 12.83 -10.31 3.48
C GLU A 107 11.82 -9.61 4.39
N VAL A 108 10.55 -9.65 3.99
CA VAL A 108 9.39 -9.32 4.82
C VAL A 108 8.58 -10.59 4.99
N VAL A 109 8.48 -11.09 6.22
CA VAL A 109 7.65 -12.26 6.57
C VAL A 109 6.31 -11.77 7.08
N TYR A 110 5.22 -12.16 6.43
CA TYR A 110 3.89 -11.73 6.82
C TYR A 110 2.86 -12.86 6.73
N THR A 111 1.70 -12.64 7.30
CA THR A 111 0.57 -13.57 7.25
C THR A 111 -0.63 -12.98 6.55
N THR A 112 -1.45 -13.88 6.01
CA THR A 112 -2.77 -13.56 5.45
C THR A 112 -3.83 -14.45 6.10
N SER A 113 -5.12 -14.11 5.93
CA SER A 113 -6.22 -15.04 6.16
C SER A 113 -6.20 -16.17 5.13
N GLU A 114 -7.08 -17.17 5.31
CA GLU A 114 -7.32 -18.23 4.29
C GLU A 114 -7.88 -17.69 2.97
N LEU A 115 -8.45 -16.48 2.99
CA LEU A 115 -8.94 -15.80 1.80
C LEU A 115 -7.86 -14.95 1.11
N GLY A 116 -6.68 -14.77 1.73
CA GLY A 116 -5.59 -13.97 1.20
C GLY A 116 -5.55 -12.53 1.71
N GLU A 117 -6.43 -12.15 2.66
CA GLU A 117 -6.41 -10.80 3.27
C GLU A 117 -5.15 -10.63 4.12
N PHE A 118 -4.44 -9.54 3.96
CA PHE A 118 -3.27 -9.23 4.78
C PHE A 118 -3.64 -9.11 6.26
N THR A 119 -2.92 -9.81 7.14
CA THR A 119 -3.19 -9.82 8.59
C THR A 119 -2.06 -9.21 9.42
N GLY A 120 -0.85 -9.08 8.86
CA GLY A 120 0.25 -8.38 9.53
C GLY A 120 1.63 -8.95 9.23
N ILE A 121 2.65 -8.10 9.43
CA ILE A 121 4.06 -8.46 9.29
C ILE A 121 4.54 -9.13 10.57
N GLN A 122 5.13 -10.33 10.45
CA GLN A 122 5.62 -11.09 11.59
C GLN A 122 6.95 -10.54 12.14
N ASN A 123 7.87 -10.18 11.24
CA ASN A 123 9.20 -9.66 11.61
C ASN A 123 9.24 -8.12 11.69
N TRP A 124 8.10 -7.47 12.01
CA TRP A 124 7.99 -6.01 12.03
C TRP A 124 8.96 -5.33 13.02
N GLN A 125 9.31 -5.98 14.16
CA GLN A 125 10.25 -5.41 15.12
C GLN A 125 11.64 -5.25 14.51
N GLU A 126 12.12 -6.29 13.81
CA GLU A 126 13.41 -6.27 13.12
C GLU A 126 13.43 -5.18 12.04
N LEU A 127 12.38 -5.10 11.24
CA LEU A 127 12.23 -4.08 10.21
C LEU A 127 12.14 -2.67 10.81
N GLY A 128 11.41 -2.49 11.92
CA GLY A 128 11.32 -1.23 12.64
C GLY A 128 12.66 -0.77 13.23
N GLU A 129 13.45 -1.69 13.79
CA GLU A 129 14.80 -1.39 14.28
C GLU A 129 15.75 -1.04 13.14
N MET A 130 15.65 -1.72 12.00
CA MET A 130 16.40 -1.39 10.80
C MET A 130 16.05 0.03 10.31
N MET A 131 14.77 0.39 10.21
CA MET A 131 14.33 1.74 9.84
C MET A 131 14.87 2.80 10.78
N ARG A 132 14.79 2.57 12.09
CA ARG A 132 15.35 3.47 13.12
C ARG A 132 16.84 3.70 12.95
N SER A 133 17.59 2.63 12.71
CA SER A 133 19.03 2.67 12.48
C SER A 133 19.37 3.43 11.21
N MET A 134 18.63 3.16 10.13
CA MET A 134 18.79 3.85 8.85
C MET A 134 18.59 5.37 8.98
N PHE A 135 17.50 5.81 9.63
CA PHE A 135 17.27 7.25 9.87
C PHE A 135 18.39 7.86 10.71
N THR A 136 18.89 7.14 11.72
CA THR A 136 20.00 7.60 12.57
C THR A 136 21.26 7.86 11.74
N ASP A 137 21.61 6.94 10.85
CA ASP A 137 22.80 7.07 10.01
C ASP A 137 22.65 8.16 8.94
N VAL A 138 21.45 8.26 8.33
CA VAL A 138 21.13 9.39 7.44
C VAL A 138 21.35 10.73 8.14
N PHE A 139 20.85 10.89 9.38
CA PHE A 139 21.03 12.14 10.13
C PHE A 139 22.49 12.40 10.48
N ARG A 140 23.29 11.36 10.75
CA ARG A 140 24.74 11.49 10.98
C ARG A 140 25.47 12.00 9.73
N VAL A 141 25.16 11.44 8.56
CA VAL A 141 25.73 11.89 7.27
C VAL A 141 25.37 13.37 7.01
N ILE A 142 24.08 13.71 7.08
CA ILE A 142 23.59 15.07 6.84
C ILE A 142 24.18 16.09 7.83
N SER A 143 24.51 15.66 9.06
CA SER A 143 25.09 16.53 10.09
C SER A 143 26.57 16.87 9.84
N GLU A 144 27.22 16.22 8.87
CA GLU A 144 28.63 16.48 8.50
C GLU A 144 29.59 16.44 9.70
N GLY A 145 29.34 15.55 10.67
CA GLY A 145 30.11 15.40 11.89
C GLY A 145 29.86 16.45 12.99
N SER A 146 28.87 17.35 12.79
CA SER A 146 28.46 18.30 13.82
C SER A 146 27.44 17.69 14.78
N GLU A 147 27.82 17.46 16.04
CA GLU A 147 26.93 16.91 17.07
C GLU A 147 25.72 17.83 17.32
N GLU A 148 25.90 19.16 17.26
CA GLU A 148 24.79 20.10 17.42
C GLU A 148 23.76 19.99 16.28
N LYS A 149 24.22 19.87 15.03
CA LYS A 149 23.34 19.64 13.88
C LYS A 149 22.62 18.30 14.00
N TYR A 150 23.34 17.25 14.38
CA TYR A 150 22.79 15.90 14.56
C TYR A 150 21.67 15.89 15.59
N GLU A 151 21.89 16.43 16.78
CA GLU A 151 20.88 16.49 17.83
C GLU A 151 19.63 17.28 17.41
N LYS A 152 19.80 18.39 16.67
CA LYS A 152 18.66 19.15 16.11
C LYS A 152 17.88 18.32 15.09
N LEU A 153 18.56 17.64 14.16
CA LEU A 153 17.92 16.78 13.16
C LEU A 153 17.21 15.60 13.84
N ARG A 154 17.84 14.96 14.81
CA ARG A 154 17.27 13.86 15.58
C ARG A 154 16.01 14.28 16.31
N GLN A 155 16.02 15.42 17.02
CA GLN A 155 14.85 15.92 17.73
C GLN A 155 13.71 16.28 16.78
N ALA A 156 13.99 16.96 15.68
CA ALA A 156 12.98 17.32 14.69
C ALA A 156 12.42 16.09 13.94
N GLY A 157 13.27 15.10 13.67
CA GLY A 157 12.90 13.88 12.94
C GLY A 157 12.31 12.76 13.82
N GLN A 158 12.42 12.87 15.16
CA GLN A 158 11.98 11.81 16.08
C GLN A 158 10.53 11.32 15.81
N PRO A 159 9.53 12.20 15.58
CA PRO A 159 8.17 11.74 15.28
C PRO A 159 8.08 10.89 14.00
N ILE A 160 8.91 11.19 13.00
CA ILE A 160 8.97 10.43 11.74
C ILE A 160 9.62 9.07 12.00
N ILE A 161 10.73 9.04 12.75
CA ILE A 161 11.39 7.78 13.13
C ILE A 161 10.42 6.89 13.89
N ASP A 162 9.72 7.43 14.89
CA ASP A 162 8.78 6.66 15.71
C ASP A 162 7.61 6.13 14.88
N MET A 163 7.12 6.92 13.94
CA MET A 163 6.07 6.52 13.00
C MET A 163 6.52 5.35 12.11
N TYR A 164 7.64 5.48 11.39
CA TYR A 164 8.14 4.45 10.48
C TYR A 164 8.66 3.19 11.17
N SER A 165 9.07 3.29 12.44
CA SER A 165 9.53 2.14 13.22
C SER A 165 8.46 1.51 14.11
N SER A 166 7.22 2.00 14.08
CA SER A 166 6.05 1.36 14.70
C SER A 166 5.56 0.18 13.87
N LYS A 167 4.78 -0.71 14.46
CA LYS A 167 4.16 -1.82 13.72
C LYS A 167 3.33 -1.30 12.56
N GLU A 168 2.42 -0.38 12.84
CA GLU A 168 1.53 0.23 11.86
C GLU A 168 2.31 0.97 10.77
N GLY A 169 3.41 1.65 11.12
CA GLY A 169 4.25 2.35 10.17
C GLY A 169 5.02 1.41 9.25
N VAL A 170 5.56 0.31 9.78
CA VAL A 170 6.20 -0.74 8.97
C VAL A 170 5.19 -1.34 7.99
N GLU A 171 4.00 -1.72 8.45
CA GLU A 171 2.97 -2.35 7.63
C GLU A 171 2.41 -1.43 6.54
N GLN A 172 2.23 -0.15 6.81
CA GLN A 172 1.48 0.75 5.92
C GLN A 172 2.33 1.73 5.14
N LEU A 173 3.50 2.12 5.66
CA LEU A 173 4.36 3.12 5.03
C LEU A 173 5.61 2.53 4.39
N ALA A 174 6.23 1.53 5.04
CA ALA A 174 7.47 0.98 4.54
C ALA A 174 7.27 0.09 3.32
N PHE A 175 6.16 -0.66 3.29
CA PHE A 175 5.86 -1.63 2.23
C PHE A 175 4.46 -1.43 1.63
N PRO A 176 4.16 -0.29 1.01
CA PRO A 176 2.84 -0.01 0.44
C PRO A 176 2.43 -1.01 -0.65
N GLU A 177 3.39 -1.65 -1.32
CA GLU A 177 3.14 -2.68 -2.32
C GLU A 177 2.42 -3.90 -1.76
N LEU A 178 2.66 -4.27 -0.50
CA LEU A 178 1.94 -5.38 0.15
C LEU A 178 0.45 -5.03 0.33
N MET A 179 0.16 -3.82 0.76
CA MET A 179 -1.23 -3.37 0.90
C MET A 179 -1.95 -3.33 -0.45
N LEU A 180 -1.26 -2.89 -1.51
CA LEU A 180 -1.81 -2.89 -2.87
C LEU A 180 -2.03 -4.31 -3.38
N PHE A 181 -1.08 -5.22 -3.14
CA PHE A 181 -1.17 -6.62 -3.57
C PHE A 181 -2.39 -7.33 -2.96
N HIS A 182 -2.64 -7.12 -1.67
CA HIS A 182 -3.68 -7.81 -0.93
C HIS A 182 -5.04 -7.09 -0.92
N PHE A 183 -5.15 -5.89 -1.51
CA PHE A 183 -6.35 -5.06 -1.45
C PHE A 183 -7.66 -5.78 -1.85
N PRO A 184 -7.74 -6.55 -2.94
CA PRO A 184 -9.01 -7.15 -3.34
C PRO A 184 -9.37 -8.42 -2.59
N PHE A 185 -8.42 -9.09 -1.90
CA PHE A 185 -8.65 -10.37 -1.27
C PHE A 185 -9.70 -10.33 -0.17
N GLY A 186 -10.44 -11.44 -0.01
CA GLY A 186 -11.55 -11.58 0.93
C GLY A 186 -12.86 -10.94 0.45
N ALA A 187 -12.84 -10.19 -0.65
CA ALA A 187 -14.01 -9.51 -1.17
C ALA A 187 -14.74 -10.33 -2.24
N MET A 188 -16.08 -10.28 -2.22
CA MET A 188 -16.95 -10.67 -3.31
C MET A 188 -17.61 -9.40 -3.87
N ILE A 189 -17.29 -9.05 -5.12
CA ILE A 189 -17.64 -7.77 -5.72
C ILE A 189 -18.63 -7.98 -6.86
N PRO A 190 -19.82 -7.32 -6.86
CA PRO A 190 -20.77 -7.37 -7.96
C PRO A 190 -20.18 -6.75 -9.24
N VAL A 191 -20.38 -7.43 -10.39
CA VAL A 191 -19.79 -6.97 -11.66
C VAL A 191 -20.50 -5.75 -12.24
N ALA A 192 -21.81 -5.66 -12.06
CA ALA A 192 -22.63 -4.63 -12.70
C ALA A 192 -22.62 -3.28 -11.98
N ASP A 193 -22.18 -3.22 -10.72
CA ASP A 193 -22.37 -2.08 -9.84
C ASP A 193 -21.07 -1.30 -9.61
N THR A 194 -21.20 0.01 -9.44
CA THR A 194 -20.17 0.85 -8.82
C THR A 194 -20.46 0.96 -7.34
N ILE A 195 -19.58 0.42 -6.50
CA ILE A 195 -19.69 0.52 -5.05
C ILE A 195 -19.12 1.87 -4.63
N GLN A 196 -19.91 2.65 -3.88
CA GLN A 196 -19.45 3.88 -3.22
C GLN A 196 -19.39 3.61 -1.73
N TYR A 197 -18.26 3.98 -1.10
CA TYR A 197 -18.05 3.75 0.33
C TYR A 197 -17.14 4.83 0.93
N GLU A 198 -17.19 4.96 2.25
CA GLU A 198 -16.24 5.75 3.01
C GLU A 198 -15.10 4.83 3.44
N ASP A 199 -13.88 5.16 3.04
CA ASP A 199 -12.67 4.48 3.45
C ASP A 199 -12.03 5.19 4.64
N LEU A 200 -11.30 4.46 5.49
CA LEU A 200 -10.70 4.97 6.72
C LEU A 200 -9.20 4.71 6.73
N PHE A 201 -8.43 5.76 6.54
CA PHE A 201 -6.98 5.69 6.61
C PHE A 201 -6.51 5.90 8.06
N PRO A 202 -5.65 5.00 8.60
CA PRO A 202 -5.14 5.16 9.95
C PRO A 202 -4.38 6.48 10.13
N ASN A 203 -4.63 7.15 11.25
CA ASN A 203 -3.84 8.28 11.67
C ASN A 203 -2.61 7.79 12.44
N LEU A 204 -1.49 7.64 11.75
CA LEU A 204 -0.24 7.09 12.32
C LEU A 204 0.40 7.96 13.42
N LEU A 205 -0.09 9.19 13.61
CA LEU A 205 0.32 10.06 14.72
C LEU A 205 -0.57 9.90 15.97
N GLY A 206 -1.56 9.01 15.90
CA GLY A 206 -2.63 8.88 16.89
C GLY A 206 -3.75 9.89 16.66
N GLY A 207 -4.96 9.52 17.04
CA GLY A 207 -6.18 10.30 16.85
C GLY A 207 -7.19 9.58 15.94
N GLU A 208 -8.18 10.34 15.45
CA GLU A 208 -9.22 9.79 14.59
C GLU A 208 -8.65 9.41 13.21
N PRO A 209 -9.16 8.34 12.58
CA PRO A 209 -8.80 7.99 11.21
C PRO A 209 -9.15 9.11 10.21
N ILE A 210 -8.41 9.17 9.12
CA ILE A 210 -8.65 10.09 8.02
C ILE A 210 -9.63 9.44 7.06
N ARG A 211 -10.81 10.03 6.90
CA ARG A 211 -11.84 9.54 5.97
C ARG A 211 -11.47 9.83 4.52
N ALA A 212 -11.96 8.97 3.63
CA ALA A 212 -11.91 9.20 2.19
C ALA A 212 -13.20 8.75 1.53
N ASP A 213 -13.69 9.53 0.58
CA ASP A 213 -14.75 9.11 -0.33
C ASP A 213 -14.13 8.18 -1.39
N ALA A 214 -14.61 6.95 -1.47
CA ALA A 214 -14.08 5.94 -2.37
C ALA A 214 -15.15 5.34 -3.29
N LYS A 215 -14.69 4.89 -4.48
CA LYS A 215 -15.48 4.16 -5.47
C LYS A 215 -14.71 2.97 -5.96
N LEU A 216 -15.43 1.87 -6.18
CA LEU A 216 -14.88 0.61 -6.65
C LEU A 216 -15.80 0.04 -7.75
N TRP A 217 -15.23 -0.36 -8.90
CA TRP A 217 -15.97 -0.94 -10.03
C TRP A 217 -15.07 -1.81 -10.89
N PHE A 218 -15.68 -2.68 -11.70
CA PHE A 218 -14.93 -3.41 -12.71
C PHE A 218 -14.79 -2.60 -14.01
N GLY A 219 -13.58 -2.49 -14.51
CA GLY A 219 -13.30 -2.01 -15.86
C GLY A 219 -13.50 -3.11 -16.91
N GLU A 220 -13.19 -4.36 -16.51
CA GLU A 220 -13.31 -5.55 -17.36
C GLU A 220 -13.44 -6.81 -16.48
N VAL A 221 -14.22 -7.79 -16.95
CA VAL A 221 -14.27 -9.14 -16.35
C VAL A 221 -14.32 -10.16 -17.48
N ASN A 222 -13.40 -11.12 -17.44
CA ASN A 222 -13.35 -12.27 -18.35
C ASN A 222 -13.49 -13.56 -17.52
N PHE A 223 -14.68 -14.11 -17.48
CA PHE A 223 -14.97 -15.31 -16.70
C PHE A 223 -14.32 -16.58 -17.31
N ASP A 224 -14.09 -16.61 -18.62
CA ASP A 224 -13.47 -17.76 -19.29
C ASP A 224 -11.97 -17.86 -18.96
N GLU A 225 -11.31 -16.73 -18.73
CA GLU A 225 -9.89 -16.64 -18.37
C GLU A 225 -9.67 -16.44 -16.86
N GLU A 226 -10.75 -16.38 -16.07
CA GLU A 226 -10.72 -16.10 -14.63
C GLU A 226 -9.95 -14.82 -14.29
N ARG A 227 -10.07 -13.82 -15.14
CA ARG A 227 -9.35 -12.55 -15.07
C ARG A 227 -10.31 -11.37 -14.96
N SER A 228 -9.92 -10.39 -14.17
CA SER A 228 -10.68 -9.15 -14.01
C SER A 228 -9.78 -7.94 -13.82
N VAL A 229 -10.32 -6.78 -14.17
CA VAL A 229 -9.72 -5.48 -13.92
C VAL A 229 -10.63 -4.73 -12.96
N LEU A 230 -10.21 -4.63 -11.69
CA LEU A 230 -10.87 -3.85 -10.68
C LEU A 230 -10.25 -2.45 -10.62
N VAL A 231 -11.08 -1.42 -10.51
CA VAL A 231 -10.65 -0.01 -10.45
C VAL A 231 -11.17 0.60 -9.15
N GLN A 232 -10.28 1.33 -8.46
CA GLN A 232 -10.62 2.09 -7.26
C GLN A 232 -10.19 3.55 -7.45
N GLU A 233 -11.08 4.46 -7.10
CA GLU A 233 -10.77 5.88 -6.91
C GLU A 233 -11.04 6.25 -5.47
N SER A 234 -10.18 7.06 -4.85
CA SER A 234 -10.47 7.65 -3.56
C SER A 234 -9.96 9.09 -3.45
N ARG A 235 -10.66 9.86 -2.63
CA ARG A 235 -10.30 11.24 -2.30
C ARG A 235 -10.36 11.44 -0.81
N LEU A 236 -9.25 11.85 -0.19
CA LEU A 236 -9.21 12.11 1.25
C LEU A 236 -10.14 13.26 1.63
N ASN A 237 -10.80 13.10 2.77
CA ASN A 237 -11.61 14.15 3.37
C ASN A 237 -10.73 15.36 3.71
N ARG A 238 -11.15 16.52 3.26
CA ARG A 238 -10.38 17.75 3.38
C ARG A 238 -10.16 18.14 4.84
N ASP A 239 -11.20 18.10 5.66
CA ASP A 239 -11.13 18.60 7.04
C ASP A 239 -10.29 17.67 7.92
N ASP A 240 -10.41 16.36 7.73
CA ASP A 240 -9.61 15.36 8.44
C ASP A 240 -8.14 15.47 8.05
N THR A 241 -7.84 15.61 6.75
CA THR A 241 -6.48 15.80 6.24
C THR A 241 -5.86 17.10 6.78
N MET A 242 -6.66 18.17 6.88
CA MET A 242 -6.22 19.43 7.46
C MET A 242 -5.87 19.28 8.93
N THR A 243 -6.70 18.58 9.69
CA THR A 243 -6.44 18.29 11.10
C THR A 243 -5.14 17.51 11.26
N PHE A 244 -4.96 16.46 10.47
CA PHE A 244 -3.74 15.65 10.46
C PHE A 244 -2.47 16.49 10.14
N LEU A 245 -2.53 17.34 9.10
CA LEU A 245 -1.41 18.22 8.74
C LEU A 245 -1.08 19.22 9.86
N LYS A 246 -2.10 19.80 10.49
CA LYS A 246 -1.90 20.68 11.66
C LYS A 246 -1.18 19.96 12.80
N ASP A 247 -1.58 18.74 13.11
CA ASP A 247 -0.97 17.95 14.18
C ASP A 247 0.49 17.59 13.89
N ILE A 248 0.83 17.26 12.63
CA ILE A 248 2.23 17.07 12.21
C ILE A 248 3.03 18.34 12.45
N MET A 249 2.56 19.47 11.91
CA MET A 249 3.30 20.73 11.96
C MET A 249 3.48 21.23 13.40
N LYS A 250 2.46 21.03 14.27
CA LYS A 250 2.58 21.31 15.71
C LYS A 250 3.66 20.46 16.39
N LYS A 251 3.69 19.14 16.09
CA LYS A 251 4.74 18.25 16.59
C LYS A 251 6.14 18.64 16.11
N MET A 252 6.23 19.26 14.93
CA MET A 252 7.47 19.84 14.39
C MET A 252 7.80 21.24 14.95
N GLY A 253 6.97 21.79 15.86
CA GLY A 253 7.21 23.06 16.55
C GLY A 253 6.70 24.31 15.84
N VAL A 254 5.83 24.16 14.83
CA VAL A 254 5.17 25.31 14.19
C VAL A 254 4.05 25.84 15.09
N THR A 255 3.94 27.17 15.23
CA THR A 255 2.94 27.79 16.09
C THR A 255 1.54 27.76 15.49
N ASP A 256 0.49 27.77 16.34
CA ASP A 256 -0.91 27.77 15.87
C ASP A 256 -1.23 28.99 15.00
N GLU A 257 -0.67 30.17 15.31
CA GLU A 257 -0.90 31.40 14.57
C GLU A 257 -0.35 31.33 13.14
N ASP A 258 0.87 30.78 12.96
CA ASP A 258 1.49 30.58 11.66
C ASP A 258 0.72 29.52 10.85
N LEU A 259 0.23 28.47 11.52
CA LEU A 259 -0.56 27.40 10.91
C LEU A 259 -1.92 27.90 10.40
N ASP A 260 -2.67 28.59 11.24
CA ASP A 260 -4.01 29.07 10.87
C ASP A 260 -3.93 30.07 9.71
N LYS A 261 -2.89 30.92 9.66
CA LYS A 261 -2.65 31.81 8.54
C LYS A 261 -2.28 31.07 7.26
N ALA A 262 -1.35 30.10 7.33
CA ALA A 262 -0.92 29.35 6.16
C ALA A 262 -2.03 28.46 5.60
N LEU A 263 -2.85 27.86 6.46
CA LEU A 263 -3.84 26.87 6.07
C LEU A 263 -5.24 27.45 5.76
N SER A 264 -5.57 28.65 6.24
CA SER A 264 -6.89 29.28 5.99
C SER A 264 -7.15 29.56 4.51
N GLU A 265 -6.11 29.82 3.73
CA GLU A 265 -6.18 30.12 2.30
C GLU A 265 -5.74 28.93 1.44
N ALA A 266 -5.34 27.81 2.07
CA ALA A 266 -4.85 26.65 1.33
C ALA A 266 -5.99 25.89 0.63
N VAL A 267 -5.82 25.68 -0.67
CA VAL A 267 -6.60 24.70 -1.44
C VAL A 267 -5.71 23.48 -1.64
N TYR A 268 -6.20 22.32 -1.20
CA TYR A 268 -5.46 21.09 -1.41
C TYR A 268 -6.41 19.93 -1.71
N SER A 269 -5.88 18.93 -2.43
CA SER A 269 -6.52 17.64 -2.63
C SER A 269 -5.48 16.53 -2.60
N ILE A 270 -5.90 15.37 -2.12
CA ILE A 270 -5.17 14.11 -2.22
C ILE A 270 -6.12 13.10 -2.84
N ASP A 271 -5.84 12.75 -4.09
CA ASP A 271 -6.62 11.82 -4.88
C ASP A 271 -5.78 10.59 -5.19
N THR A 272 -6.36 9.39 -5.10
CA THR A 272 -5.72 8.15 -5.55
C THR A 272 -6.55 7.48 -6.63
N PHE A 273 -5.85 6.81 -7.53
CA PHE A 273 -6.43 5.97 -8.56
C PHE A 273 -5.64 4.67 -8.64
N ASN A 274 -6.34 3.54 -8.50
CA ASN A 274 -5.74 2.21 -8.50
C ASN A 274 -6.43 1.36 -9.56
N ARG A 275 -5.64 0.57 -10.27
CA ARG A 275 -6.11 -0.41 -11.23
C ARG A 275 -5.46 -1.75 -10.89
N TYR A 276 -6.29 -2.75 -10.61
CA TYR A 276 -5.89 -4.09 -10.24
C TYR A 276 -6.30 -5.06 -11.35
N ASP A 277 -5.34 -5.55 -12.10
CA ASP A 277 -5.51 -6.58 -13.12
C ASP A 277 -5.09 -7.92 -12.51
N PHE A 278 -6.05 -8.81 -12.28
CA PHE A 278 -5.87 -10.03 -11.51
C PHE A 278 -6.37 -11.25 -12.25
N TYR A 279 -5.62 -12.34 -12.13
CA TYR A 279 -6.23 -13.67 -12.16
C TYR A 279 -6.88 -13.92 -10.80
N TYR A 280 -8.22 -13.90 -10.71
CA TYR A 280 -8.92 -14.17 -9.44
C TYR A 280 -8.90 -15.67 -9.07
N TYR A 281 -8.45 -16.54 -9.97
CA TYR A 281 -7.97 -17.89 -9.71
C TYR A 281 -6.62 -18.07 -10.42
N PRO A 282 -5.54 -18.44 -9.71
CA PRO A 282 -5.39 -18.83 -8.30
C PRO A 282 -5.32 -17.66 -7.29
N GLY A 283 -5.58 -16.43 -7.67
CA GLY A 283 -5.46 -15.26 -6.83
C GLY A 283 -4.07 -14.62 -6.93
N VAL A 284 -3.71 -14.15 -8.14
CA VAL A 284 -2.40 -13.52 -8.42
C VAL A 284 -2.60 -12.28 -9.28
N PRO A 285 -2.00 -11.13 -8.91
CA PRO A 285 -2.03 -9.97 -9.77
C PRO A 285 -1.21 -10.19 -11.04
N VAL A 286 -1.79 -9.80 -12.17
CA VAL A 286 -1.06 -9.66 -13.45
C VAL A 286 -0.34 -8.32 -13.46
N LYS A 287 -1.08 -7.27 -13.06
CA LYS A 287 -0.55 -5.93 -12.96
C LYS A 287 -1.37 -5.10 -11.97
N ILE A 288 -0.68 -4.33 -11.14
CA ILE A 288 -1.29 -3.32 -10.29
C ILE A 288 -0.67 -1.97 -10.66
N ASP A 289 -1.51 -1.00 -10.98
CA ASP A 289 -1.11 0.39 -11.18
C ASP A 289 -1.75 1.23 -10.07
N PHE A 290 -0.92 1.88 -9.27
CA PHE A 290 -1.30 2.86 -8.25
C PHE A 290 -0.82 4.24 -8.68
N SER A 291 -1.65 5.26 -8.51
CA SER A 291 -1.23 6.65 -8.60
C SER A 291 -1.87 7.50 -7.52
N ARG A 292 -1.09 8.43 -6.96
CA ARG A 292 -1.54 9.40 -5.97
C ARG A 292 -1.14 10.79 -6.41
N HIS A 293 -2.14 11.67 -6.48
CA HIS A 293 -1.98 13.06 -6.86
C HIS A 293 -2.23 13.95 -5.64
N ILE A 294 -1.22 14.70 -5.24
CA ILE A 294 -1.30 15.69 -4.18
C ILE A 294 -1.20 17.07 -4.82
N ARG A 295 -2.15 17.94 -4.55
CA ARG A 295 -2.15 19.34 -5.01
C ARG A 295 -2.32 20.27 -3.83
N ILE A 296 -1.47 21.27 -3.76
CA ILE A 296 -1.49 22.29 -2.71
C ILE A 296 -1.34 23.64 -3.39
N ASP A 297 -2.25 24.57 -3.10
CA ASP A 297 -2.16 25.99 -3.50
C ASP A 297 -2.30 26.82 -2.24
N VAL A 298 -1.26 27.62 -1.91
CA VAL A 298 -1.22 28.48 -0.74
C VAL A 298 -0.77 29.86 -1.20
N GLY A 299 -1.64 30.85 -1.09
CA GLY A 299 -1.31 32.23 -1.46
C GLY A 299 -0.91 32.43 -2.93
N GLY A 300 -1.37 31.53 -3.83
CA GLY A 300 -1.04 31.54 -5.26
C GLY A 300 0.23 30.77 -5.63
N GLU A 301 0.97 30.25 -4.65
CA GLU A 301 2.06 29.32 -4.88
C GLU A 301 1.50 27.90 -4.99
N LYS A 302 1.74 27.26 -6.14
CA LYS A 302 1.21 25.92 -6.46
C LYS A 302 2.29 24.87 -6.29
N SER A 303 1.97 23.84 -5.51
CA SER A 303 2.77 22.61 -5.41
C SER A 303 1.94 21.41 -5.86
N ARG A 304 2.56 20.55 -6.64
CA ARG A 304 1.98 19.27 -7.05
C ARG A 304 2.99 18.15 -6.82
N ARG A 305 2.49 17.04 -6.31
CA ARG A 305 3.26 15.79 -6.25
C ARG A 305 2.45 14.66 -6.84
N GLU A 306 3.12 13.80 -7.59
CA GLU A 306 2.56 12.58 -8.17
C GLU A 306 3.46 11.41 -7.79
N ASP A 307 2.88 10.43 -7.10
CA ASP A 307 3.54 9.18 -6.74
C ASP A 307 2.86 8.05 -7.52
N THR A 308 3.64 7.19 -8.16
CA THR A 308 3.13 5.98 -8.83
C THR A 308 3.85 4.73 -8.34
N ILE A 309 3.13 3.61 -8.33
CA ILE A 309 3.69 2.28 -8.10
C ILE A 309 3.05 1.36 -9.15
N THR A 310 3.89 0.69 -9.93
CA THR A 310 3.45 -0.41 -10.81
C THR A 310 4.06 -1.71 -10.29
N ILE A 311 3.23 -2.74 -10.11
CA ILE A 311 3.62 -4.11 -9.77
C ILE A 311 3.20 -4.97 -10.95
N GLU A 312 4.13 -5.67 -11.59
CA GLU A 312 3.89 -6.46 -12.81
C GLU A 312 4.47 -7.85 -12.65
N LEU A 313 3.67 -8.88 -12.91
CA LEU A 313 4.07 -10.29 -12.93
C LEU A 313 5.10 -10.53 -14.05
N LEU A 314 6.20 -11.25 -13.76
CA LEU A 314 7.29 -11.55 -14.69
C LEU A 314 7.15 -12.93 -15.36
#